data_66fa7184a31a2ecb25da55772cee8ca6
#
_entry.id   66fa7184a31a2ecb25da55772cee8ca6
#
_cell.length_a   1.000
_cell.length_b   1.000
_cell.length_c   1.000
_cell.angle_alpha   90.00
_cell.angle_beta   90.00
_cell.angle_gamma   90.00
#
_symmetry.space_group_name_H-M   'P 1'
#
loop_
_entity.id
_entity.type
_entity.pdbx_description
1 polymer ?
#
loop_
_entity_poly.entity_id
_entity_poly.type
_entity_poly.pdbx_seq_one_letter_code
_entity_poly.pdbx_strand_id
1 'polypeptide(L)'
;MPDIEGYPTAAGVEAAIKEAAKKAAAADPSLDTNERIRLEHFNRFLSRIFSEGEESEWVLKGGTGVLARVPSGRTTRDVDLYRKGYTLDEALEDLRRLAAIDLGDHFVFQYVSHEKSIGGEGQPYIEGYAVAFEIFIGGRSRKILNVDLSLGAGATAEVTTVEPANALPLSKLVSHEYRLYPVVDQIADKVCATMAEYNERRSSREKDLVDLVLFATTQDIDGTALRVAIDTEARRRRMQPLDRFNVPDSWGTRFAKLSKPVPHCADYRTVDLAADLAKRLIDPALSGDADRKTWSHETLAWT
;
A
#
# COMPACT_ATOMS: atom_id res chain seq x y z
N MET A 1 -25.03 5.99 13.47
CA MET A 1 -23.72 6.32 14.07
C MET A 1 -23.94 7.36 15.16
N PRO A 2 -23.23 7.35 16.30
CA PRO A 2 -23.30 8.45 17.24
C PRO A 2 -22.90 9.74 16.54
N ASP A 3 -23.59 10.86 16.80
CA ASP A 3 -23.21 12.19 16.31
C ASP A 3 -21.83 12.54 16.85
N ILE A 4 -20.80 12.38 16.01
CA ILE A 4 -19.44 12.82 16.37
C ILE A 4 -19.44 14.35 16.24
N GLU A 5 -19.41 15.03 17.38
CA GLU A 5 -19.25 16.48 17.39
C GLU A 5 -17.85 16.83 16.86
N GLY A 6 -17.80 17.17 15.57
CA GLY A 6 -16.56 17.51 14.85
C GLY A 6 -15.83 18.73 15.41
N TYR A 7 -14.72 19.08 14.83
CA TYR A 7 -14.02 20.32 15.15
C TYR A 7 -14.82 21.53 14.60
N PRO A 8 -15.04 22.58 15.37
CA PRO A 8 -15.88 23.71 14.93
C PRO A 8 -15.23 24.55 13.82
N THR A 9 -13.91 24.42 13.59
CA THR A 9 -13.18 25.18 12.58
C THR A 9 -12.12 24.36 11.89
N ALA A 10 -11.81 24.67 10.63
CA ALA A 10 -10.70 24.11 9.88
C ALA A 10 -9.34 24.28 10.57
N ALA A 11 -9.10 25.45 11.18
CA ALA A 11 -7.88 25.70 11.96
C ALA A 11 -7.77 24.75 13.17
N GLY A 12 -8.91 24.41 13.80
CA GLY A 12 -8.96 23.43 14.89
C GLY A 12 -8.58 22.03 14.42
N VAL A 13 -9.06 21.59 13.25
CA VAL A 13 -8.67 20.32 12.63
C VAL A 13 -7.18 20.28 12.34
N GLU A 14 -6.63 21.31 11.68
CA GLU A 14 -5.20 21.37 11.36
C GLU A 14 -4.32 21.34 12.60
N ALA A 15 -4.71 22.09 13.65
CA ALA A 15 -3.98 22.08 14.92
C ALA A 15 -4.00 20.71 15.59
N ALA A 16 -5.15 20.03 15.59
CA ALA A 16 -5.28 18.69 16.15
C ALA A 16 -4.44 17.66 15.40
N ILE A 17 -4.49 17.65 14.06
CA ILE A 17 -3.67 16.78 13.21
C ILE A 17 -2.18 17.02 13.49
N LYS A 18 -1.74 18.28 13.52
CA LYS A 18 -0.34 18.63 13.76
C LYS A 18 0.14 18.20 15.14
N GLU A 19 -0.69 18.37 16.16
CA GLU A 19 -0.35 17.95 17.52
C GLU A 19 -0.29 16.44 17.67
N ALA A 20 -1.27 15.72 17.13
CA ALA A 20 -1.27 14.25 17.10
C ALA A 20 -0.07 13.70 16.32
N ALA A 21 0.27 14.28 15.17
CA ALA A 21 1.42 13.89 14.37
C ALA A 21 2.76 14.11 15.10
N LYS A 22 2.90 15.22 15.86
CA LYS A 22 4.08 15.46 16.68
C LYS A 22 4.23 14.42 17.79
N LYS A 23 3.14 14.10 18.50
CA LYS A 23 3.14 13.09 19.56
C LYS A 23 3.51 11.71 18.99
N ALA A 24 2.91 11.35 17.86
CA ALA A 24 3.20 10.10 17.20
C ALA A 24 4.67 10.02 16.71
N ALA A 25 5.23 11.12 16.16
CA ALA A 25 6.62 11.16 15.71
C ALA A 25 7.61 11.10 16.89
N ALA A 26 7.24 11.62 18.05
CA ALA A 26 8.05 11.53 19.26
C ALA A 26 8.05 10.09 19.84
N ALA A 27 6.93 9.37 19.74
CA ALA A 27 6.80 7.99 20.19
C ALA A 27 7.47 6.99 19.24
N ASP A 28 7.37 7.22 17.93
CA ASP A 28 7.98 6.40 16.88
C ASP A 28 8.62 7.30 15.82
N PRO A 29 9.95 7.44 15.82
CA PRO A 29 10.67 8.31 14.87
C PRO A 29 10.84 7.72 13.47
N SER A 30 10.25 6.56 13.15
CA SER A 30 10.30 5.95 11.81
C SER A 30 9.71 6.86 10.73
N LEU A 31 8.70 7.66 11.08
CA LEU A 31 8.09 8.70 10.25
C LEU A 31 8.12 10.04 10.95
N ASP A 32 8.57 11.08 10.26
CA ASP A 32 8.56 12.43 10.81
C ASP A 32 7.15 13.04 10.88
N THR A 33 7.03 14.20 11.55
CA THR A 33 5.76 14.90 11.72
C THR A 33 5.08 15.25 10.39
N ASN A 34 5.84 15.65 9.37
CA ASN A 34 5.26 16.05 8.08
C ASN A 34 4.75 14.85 7.29
N GLU A 35 5.46 13.72 7.37
CA GLU A 35 5.02 12.46 6.79
C GLU A 35 3.71 11.97 7.44
N ARG A 36 3.61 12.05 8.77
CA ARG A 36 2.38 11.68 9.50
C ARG A 36 1.21 12.60 9.16
N ILE A 37 1.43 13.91 9.00
CA ILE A 37 0.41 14.86 8.52
C ILE A 37 -0.02 14.48 7.10
N ARG A 38 0.93 14.14 6.20
CA ARG A 38 0.59 13.72 4.84
C ARG A 38 -0.24 12.45 4.83
N LEU A 39 0.13 11.45 5.64
CA LEU A 39 -0.63 10.21 5.77
C LEU A 39 -2.03 10.45 6.34
N GLU A 40 -2.17 11.41 7.26
CA GLU A 40 -3.51 11.79 7.74
C GLU A 40 -4.35 12.42 6.64
N HIS A 41 -3.77 13.22 5.74
CA HIS A 41 -4.50 13.69 4.56
C HIS A 41 -4.97 12.52 3.66
N PHE A 42 -4.14 11.47 3.52
CA PHE A 42 -4.55 10.24 2.82
C PHE A 42 -5.67 9.53 3.58
N ASN A 43 -5.58 9.43 4.89
CA ASN A 43 -6.62 8.83 5.73
C ASN A 43 -7.95 9.58 5.60
N ARG A 44 -7.95 10.92 5.52
CA ARG A 44 -9.17 11.71 5.26
C ARG A 44 -9.80 11.38 3.89
N PHE A 45 -8.95 11.23 2.87
CA PHE A 45 -9.41 10.81 1.55
C PHE A 45 -9.96 9.37 1.59
N LEU A 46 -9.20 8.43 2.13
CA LEU A 46 -9.57 7.02 2.19
C LEU A 46 -10.82 6.77 3.03
N SER A 47 -11.04 7.56 4.09
CA SER A 47 -12.28 7.49 4.86
C SER A 47 -13.53 7.81 4.02
N ARG A 48 -13.40 8.60 2.94
CA ARG A 48 -14.48 8.82 1.97
C ARG A 48 -14.66 7.62 1.05
N ILE A 49 -13.55 7.10 0.54
CA ILE A 49 -13.57 5.97 -0.40
C ILE A 49 -14.14 4.71 0.23
N PHE A 50 -13.90 4.51 1.52
CA PHE A 50 -14.39 3.35 2.28
C PHE A 50 -15.63 3.66 3.13
N SER A 51 -16.32 4.77 2.87
CA SER A 51 -17.52 5.16 3.64
C SER A 51 -18.71 4.21 3.47
N GLU A 52 -18.72 3.40 2.41
CA GLU A 52 -19.73 2.37 2.16
C GLU A 52 -19.45 1.07 2.93
N GLY A 53 -18.36 1.00 3.71
CA GLY A 53 -18.02 -0.13 4.56
C GLY A 53 -17.82 -1.43 3.78
N GLU A 54 -18.48 -2.51 4.21
CA GLU A 54 -18.35 -3.82 3.57
C GLU A 54 -18.92 -3.86 2.14
N GLU A 55 -19.81 -2.96 1.78
CA GLU A 55 -20.37 -2.84 0.43
C GLU A 55 -19.39 -2.17 -0.55
N SER A 56 -18.34 -1.54 -0.05
CA SER A 56 -17.32 -0.92 -0.89
C SER A 56 -16.64 -1.98 -1.77
N GLU A 57 -16.56 -1.73 -3.07
CA GLU A 57 -15.81 -2.58 -4.01
C GLU A 57 -14.36 -2.13 -4.19
N TRP A 58 -13.99 -1.01 -3.55
CA TRP A 58 -12.64 -0.51 -3.53
C TRP A 58 -11.73 -1.33 -2.62
N VAL A 59 -10.49 -1.48 -3.04
CA VAL A 59 -9.45 -2.17 -2.28
C VAL A 59 -8.17 -1.34 -2.30
N LEU A 60 -7.60 -1.10 -1.13
CA LEU A 60 -6.34 -0.38 -0.98
C LEU A 60 -5.17 -1.34 -1.14
N LYS A 61 -4.21 -0.99 -1.99
CA LYS A 61 -2.98 -1.75 -2.23
C LYS A 61 -1.72 -0.87 -2.10
N GLY A 62 -0.61 -1.34 -2.61
CA GLY A 62 0.63 -0.58 -2.69
C GLY A 62 1.21 -0.17 -1.34
N GLY A 63 1.99 0.91 -1.35
CA GLY A 63 2.68 1.40 -0.15
C GLY A 63 1.73 1.91 0.94
N THR A 64 0.61 2.52 0.57
CA THR A 64 -0.40 3.00 1.51
C THR A 64 -1.12 1.83 2.20
N GLY A 65 -1.41 0.74 1.45
CA GLY A 65 -1.95 -0.50 2.02
C GLY A 65 -0.97 -1.19 2.98
N VAL A 66 0.34 -1.14 2.69
CA VAL A 66 1.39 -1.62 3.62
C VAL A 66 1.35 -0.82 4.92
N LEU A 67 1.30 0.51 4.86
CA LEU A 67 1.27 1.38 6.04
C LEU A 67 -0.02 1.22 6.86
N ALA A 68 -1.14 0.91 6.21
CA ALA A 68 -2.39 0.62 6.90
C ALA A 68 -2.31 -0.67 7.73
N ARG A 69 -1.41 -1.62 7.39
CA ARG A 69 -1.13 -2.84 8.17
C ARG A 69 -0.02 -2.63 9.19
N VAL A 70 1.06 -1.96 8.78
CA VAL A 70 2.29 -1.79 9.56
C VAL A 70 2.69 -0.32 9.56
N PRO A 71 2.43 0.41 10.67
CA PRO A 71 2.55 1.88 10.71
C PRO A 71 3.99 2.38 10.53
N SER A 72 4.98 1.53 10.82
CA SER A 72 6.42 1.82 10.69
C SER A 72 7.03 1.39 9.35
N GLY A 73 6.20 1.19 8.32
CA GLY A 73 6.65 0.91 6.96
C GLY A 73 7.39 2.09 6.31
N ARG A 74 7.94 1.87 5.11
CA ARG A 74 8.55 2.96 4.35
C ARG A 74 7.53 4.01 3.92
N THR A 75 8.00 5.23 3.73
CA THR A 75 7.15 6.32 3.23
C THR A 75 6.60 6.02 1.83
N THR A 76 5.36 6.46 1.58
CA THR A 76 4.71 6.42 0.27
C THR A 76 4.24 7.81 -0.13
N ARG A 77 4.04 8.06 -1.43
CA ARG A 77 3.61 9.37 -1.95
C ARG A 77 2.25 9.34 -2.61
N ASP A 78 1.79 8.15 -2.92
CA ASP A 78 0.63 7.89 -3.75
C ASP A 78 -0.34 6.99 -2.99
N VAL A 79 -1.62 7.05 -3.34
CA VAL A 79 -2.65 6.13 -2.88
C VAL A 79 -2.94 5.17 -4.03
N ASP A 80 -2.70 3.88 -3.82
CA ASP A 80 -2.95 2.84 -4.81
C ASP A 80 -4.33 2.22 -4.56
N LEU A 81 -5.29 2.47 -5.42
CA LEU A 81 -6.64 1.92 -5.35
C LEU A 81 -6.90 0.93 -6.49
N TYR A 82 -7.59 -0.13 -6.14
CA TYR A 82 -7.95 -1.20 -7.03
C TYR A 82 -9.46 -1.43 -6.98
N ARG A 83 -10.07 -1.69 -8.15
CA ARG A 83 -11.47 -2.08 -8.27
C ARG A 83 -11.63 -3.19 -9.31
N LYS A 84 -12.58 -4.10 -9.08
CA LYS A 84 -12.90 -5.20 -10.00
C LYS A 84 -14.23 -4.93 -10.71
N GLY A 85 -14.32 -5.31 -11.99
CA GLY A 85 -15.61 -5.46 -12.67
C GLY A 85 -16.21 -4.19 -13.26
N TYR A 86 -15.39 -3.12 -13.46
CA TYR A 86 -15.82 -1.85 -14.04
C TYR A 86 -14.99 -1.46 -15.25
N THR A 87 -15.48 -0.49 -16.03
CA THR A 87 -14.63 0.27 -16.94
C THR A 87 -13.83 1.31 -16.15
N LEU A 88 -12.72 1.79 -16.71
CA LEU A 88 -11.92 2.84 -16.07
C LEU A 88 -12.72 4.12 -15.84
N ASP A 89 -13.60 4.48 -16.78
CA ASP A 89 -14.39 5.71 -16.67
C ASP A 89 -15.46 5.59 -15.57
N GLU A 90 -16.13 4.45 -15.45
CA GLU A 90 -17.08 4.18 -14.35
C GLU A 90 -16.37 4.20 -13.00
N ALA A 91 -15.17 3.59 -12.90
CA ALA A 91 -14.39 3.60 -11.68
C ALA A 91 -13.90 5.02 -11.32
N LEU A 92 -13.50 5.82 -12.32
CA LEU A 92 -13.13 7.21 -12.11
C LEU A 92 -14.31 8.07 -11.62
N GLU A 93 -15.50 7.89 -12.21
CA GLU A 93 -16.68 8.61 -11.78
C GLU A 93 -17.08 8.28 -10.36
N ASP A 94 -17.04 7.00 -10.00
CA ASP A 94 -17.33 6.58 -8.64
C ASP A 94 -16.27 7.08 -7.64
N LEU A 95 -14.99 7.04 -8.00
CA LEU A 95 -13.91 7.62 -7.19
C LEU A 95 -14.17 9.12 -6.91
N ARG A 96 -14.60 9.88 -7.93
CA ARG A 96 -14.92 11.30 -7.79
C ARG A 96 -16.15 11.52 -6.92
N ARG A 97 -17.18 10.69 -7.06
CA ARG A 97 -18.40 10.72 -6.23
C ARG A 97 -18.06 10.51 -4.75
N LEU A 98 -17.29 9.47 -4.46
CA LEU A 98 -16.88 9.14 -3.09
C LEU A 98 -15.96 10.23 -2.50
N ALA A 99 -14.98 10.70 -3.26
CA ALA A 99 -14.06 11.77 -2.82
C ALA A 99 -14.79 13.09 -2.47
N ALA A 100 -15.97 13.32 -3.04
CA ALA A 100 -16.79 14.51 -2.78
C ALA A 100 -17.68 14.40 -1.53
N ILE A 101 -17.73 13.25 -0.87
CA ILE A 101 -18.54 13.08 0.36
C ILE A 101 -18.03 14.03 1.44
N ASP A 102 -18.94 14.77 2.05
CA ASP A 102 -18.64 15.62 3.21
C ASP A 102 -18.73 14.79 4.50
N LEU A 103 -17.61 14.66 5.19
CA LEU A 103 -17.52 13.99 6.50
C LEU A 103 -17.55 15.00 7.67
N GLY A 104 -17.84 16.25 7.43
CA GLY A 104 -17.84 17.29 8.47
C GLY A 104 -16.45 17.62 9.03
N ASP A 105 -15.39 17.25 8.34
CA ASP A 105 -14.00 17.38 8.77
C ASP A 105 -13.27 18.58 8.16
N HIS A 106 -13.98 19.46 7.48
CA HIS A 106 -13.47 20.63 6.75
C HIS A 106 -12.53 20.32 5.59
N PHE A 107 -12.36 19.06 5.20
CA PHE A 107 -11.60 18.66 4.03
C PHE A 107 -12.48 18.60 2.78
N VAL A 108 -11.93 19.09 1.67
CA VAL A 108 -12.51 18.93 0.33
C VAL A 108 -11.43 18.41 -0.59
N PHE A 109 -11.75 17.36 -1.36
CA PHE A 109 -10.88 16.78 -2.36
C PHE A 109 -11.45 17.12 -3.74
N GLN A 110 -10.85 18.12 -4.37
CA GLN A 110 -11.28 18.57 -5.70
C GLN A 110 -10.53 17.81 -6.78
N TYR A 111 -11.26 17.13 -7.65
CA TYR A 111 -10.67 16.50 -8.83
C TYR A 111 -10.01 17.57 -9.72
N VAL A 112 -8.78 17.29 -10.18
CA VAL A 112 -7.99 18.18 -11.04
C VAL A 112 -7.85 17.58 -12.44
N SER A 113 -7.31 16.37 -12.54
CA SER A 113 -7.04 15.72 -13.82
C SER A 113 -6.86 14.22 -13.65
N HIS A 114 -6.88 13.51 -14.77
CA HIS A 114 -6.40 12.15 -14.86
C HIS A 114 -5.63 11.93 -16.15
N GLU A 115 -4.71 11.00 -16.12
CA GLU A 115 -3.96 10.52 -17.27
C GLU A 115 -4.02 9.00 -17.32
N LYS A 116 -4.10 8.41 -18.53
CA LYS A 116 -3.98 6.96 -18.66
C LYS A 116 -2.62 6.55 -18.10
N SER A 117 -2.65 5.84 -17.00
CA SER A 117 -1.51 5.09 -16.54
C SER A 117 -1.46 3.83 -17.39
N ILE A 118 -0.63 3.84 -18.43
CA ILE A 118 -0.21 2.57 -19.03
C ILE A 118 0.62 1.95 -17.91
N GLY A 119 0.12 0.88 -17.30
CA GLY A 119 0.86 0.12 -16.30
C GLY A 119 2.28 -0.02 -16.83
N GLY A 120 3.28 0.43 -16.05
CA GLY A 120 4.65 0.60 -16.54
C GLY A 120 5.10 -0.60 -17.37
N GLU A 121 6.09 -0.46 -18.22
CA GLU A 121 6.52 -1.40 -19.29
C GLU A 121 6.40 -2.92 -18.98
N GLY A 122 6.12 -3.32 -17.74
CA GLY A 122 5.92 -4.70 -17.28
C GLY A 122 4.52 -5.11 -16.83
N GLN A 123 3.50 -4.25 -16.99
CA GLN A 123 2.11 -4.59 -16.62
C GLN A 123 1.10 -4.20 -17.71
N PRO A 124 1.25 -4.71 -18.96
CA PRO A 124 0.39 -4.33 -20.09
C PRO A 124 -1.07 -4.77 -19.90
N TYR A 125 -1.37 -5.57 -18.89
CA TYR A 125 -2.70 -6.09 -18.54
C TYR A 125 -3.42 -5.26 -17.48
N ILE A 126 -2.74 -4.26 -16.87
CA ILE A 126 -3.35 -3.34 -15.91
C ILE A 126 -3.73 -2.07 -16.65
N GLU A 127 -5.03 -1.88 -16.83
CA GLU A 127 -5.57 -0.59 -17.21
C GLU A 127 -5.70 0.28 -15.97
N GLY A 128 -5.30 1.54 -16.07
CA GLY A 128 -5.33 2.45 -14.92
C GLY A 128 -5.35 3.92 -15.31
N TYR A 129 -5.67 4.74 -14.31
CA TYR A 129 -5.52 6.19 -14.36
C TYR A 129 -4.62 6.65 -13.22
N ALA A 130 -3.69 7.55 -13.52
CA ALA A 130 -3.08 8.42 -12.53
C ALA A 130 -4.02 9.62 -12.32
N VAL A 131 -4.68 9.69 -11.18
CA VAL A 131 -5.70 10.71 -10.86
C VAL A 131 -5.13 11.70 -9.87
N ALA A 132 -5.34 12.99 -10.11
CA ALA A 132 -4.92 14.06 -9.23
C ALA A 132 -6.13 14.73 -8.57
N PHE A 133 -6.07 14.85 -7.24
CA PHE A 133 -7.00 15.64 -6.44
C PHE A 133 -6.25 16.77 -5.73
N GLU A 134 -6.80 17.96 -5.70
CA GLU A 134 -6.31 19.03 -4.85
C GLU A 134 -7.02 18.99 -3.49
N ILE A 135 -6.21 19.05 -2.43
CA ILE A 135 -6.71 19.00 -1.05
C ILE A 135 -6.97 20.43 -0.59
N PHE A 136 -8.17 20.71 -0.10
CA PHE A 136 -8.51 21.93 0.58
C PHE A 136 -8.89 21.65 2.04
N ILE A 137 -8.50 22.55 2.94
CA ILE A 137 -8.91 22.54 4.34
C ILE A 137 -9.44 23.95 4.67
N GLY A 138 -10.72 24.06 4.96
CA GLY A 138 -11.38 25.34 5.20
C GLY A 138 -11.23 26.33 4.04
N GLY A 139 -11.31 25.83 2.80
CA GLY A 139 -11.18 26.64 1.58
C GLY A 139 -9.74 27.02 1.20
N ARG A 140 -8.73 26.58 1.96
CA ARG A 140 -7.31 26.82 1.62
C ARG A 140 -6.71 25.60 0.96
N SER A 141 -6.13 25.79 -0.22
CA SER A 141 -5.35 24.76 -0.92
C SER A 141 -4.15 24.29 -0.08
N ARG A 142 -3.88 22.98 -0.13
CA ARG A 142 -2.74 22.36 0.57
C ARG A 142 -1.77 21.73 -0.42
N LYS A 143 -2.06 20.53 -0.86
CA LYS A 143 -1.18 19.74 -1.77
C LYS A 143 -2.04 18.97 -2.75
N ILE A 144 -1.41 18.49 -3.79
CA ILE A 144 -1.99 17.48 -4.68
C ILE A 144 -1.86 16.10 -4.04
N LEU A 145 -2.94 15.35 -4.04
CA LEU A 145 -3.02 13.94 -3.76
C LEU A 145 -3.03 13.19 -5.09
N ASN A 146 -2.06 12.29 -5.28
CA ASN A 146 -2.04 11.41 -6.44
C ASN A 146 -2.64 10.05 -6.06
N VAL A 147 -3.51 9.55 -6.91
CA VAL A 147 -4.18 8.27 -6.77
C VAL A 147 -3.92 7.44 -8.01
N ASP A 148 -3.27 6.30 -7.83
CA ASP A 148 -3.13 5.30 -8.87
C ASP A 148 -4.35 4.37 -8.84
N LEU A 149 -5.31 4.68 -9.71
CA LEU A 149 -6.51 3.87 -9.93
C LEU A 149 -6.18 2.75 -10.90
N SER A 150 -6.45 1.50 -10.53
CA SER A 150 -6.23 0.35 -11.38
C SER A 150 -7.42 -0.60 -11.38
N LEU A 151 -7.67 -1.20 -12.53
CA LEU A 151 -8.60 -2.29 -12.71
C LEU A 151 -7.84 -3.60 -12.96
N GLY A 152 -8.48 -4.73 -12.71
CA GLY A 152 -7.85 -6.01 -13.00
C GLY A 152 -8.72 -7.22 -12.63
N ALA A 153 -8.15 -8.40 -12.78
CA ALA A 153 -8.86 -9.68 -12.66
C ALA A 153 -9.22 -10.11 -11.22
N GLY A 154 -8.90 -9.32 -10.21
CA GLY A 154 -9.15 -9.63 -8.80
C GLY A 154 -7.95 -10.18 -8.06
N ALA A 155 -8.05 -10.19 -6.73
CA ALA A 155 -7.12 -10.86 -5.84
C ALA A 155 -7.30 -12.38 -5.91
N THR A 156 -6.27 -13.14 -5.53
CA THR A 156 -6.34 -14.61 -5.46
C THR A 156 -6.80 -15.09 -4.08
N ALA A 157 -6.63 -14.26 -3.07
CA ALA A 157 -7.06 -14.52 -1.70
C ALA A 157 -8.15 -13.53 -1.25
N GLU A 158 -8.65 -13.71 -0.04
CA GLU A 158 -9.71 -12.89 0.53
C GLU A 158 -9.20 -11.48 0.91
N VAL A 159 -10.00 -10.47 0.57
CA VAL A 159 -9.78 -9.09 0.99
C VAL A 159 -10.11 -8.96 2.47
N THR A 160 -9.20 -8.37 3.24
CA THR A 160 -9.39 -8.15 4.68
C THR A 160 -9.76 -6.71 4.97
N THR A 161 -10.71 -6.50 5.88
CA THR A 161 -11.09 -5.18 6.38
C THR A 161 -10.35 -4.91 7.70
N VAL A 162 -9.71 -3.75 7.81
CA VAL A 162 -8.92 -3.38 8.98
C VAL A 162 -9.07 -1.90 9.33
N GLU A 163 -8.98 -1.57 10.61
CA GLU A 163 -8.66 -0.21 11.03
C GLU A 163 -7.22 0.15 10.61
N PRO A 164 -6.98 1.32 9.99
CA PRO A 164 -5.63 1.66 9.54
C PRO A 164 -4.68 1.86 10.72
N ALA A 165 -3.65 1.00 10.81
CA ALA A 165 -2.67 1.01 11.91
C ALA A 165 -1.87 2.33 11.98
N ASN A 166 -1.80 3.09 10.90
CA ASN A 166 -1.12 4.38 10.81
C ASN A 166 -2.03 5.59 11.11
N ALA A 167 -3.30 5.37 11.49
CA ALA A 167 -4.24 6.44 11.81
C ALA A 167 -3.77 7.22 13.06
N LEU A 168 -3.91 8.54 13.00
CA LEU A 168 -3.72 9.38 14.17
C LEU A 168 -4.94 9.28 15.11
N PRO A 169 -4.76 9.37 16.44
CA PRO A 169 -5.86 9.27 17.40
C PRO A 169 -6.69 10.57 17.42
N LEU A 170 -7.54 10.75 16.42
CA LEU A 170 -8.38 11.93 16.19
C LEU A 170 -9.86 11.57 16.35
N SER A 171 -10.31 11.33 17.58
CA SER A 171 -11.65 10.84 17.93
C SER A 171 -12.82 11.73 17.47
N LYS A 172 -12.55 12.99 17.10
CA LYS A 172 -13.55 13.93 16.55
C LYS A 172 -13.64 13.90 15.02
N LEU A 173 -12.87 13.07 14.35
CA LEU A 173 -12.93 12.87 12.91
C LEU A 173 -13.47 11.50 12.59
N VAL A 174 -14.42 11.43 11.66
CA VAL A 174 -14.95 10.17 11.16
C VAL A 174 -13.85 9.43 10.42
N SER A 175 -13.60 8.17 10.79
CA SER A 175 -12.71 7.25 10.09
C SER A 175 -13.46 5.97 9.77
N HIS A 176 -13.15 5.38 8.63
CA HIS A 176 -13.68 4.09 8.23
C HIS A 176 -12.55 3.07 8.10
N GLU A 177 -12.90 1.81 8.31
CA GLU A 177 -12.00 0.70 8.05
C GLU A 177 -11.68 0.58 6.57
N TYR A 178 -10.48 0.07 6.25
CA TYR A 178 -10.02 -0.08 4.87
C TYR A 178 -10.07 -1.54 4.45
N ARG A 179 -10.56 -1.78 3.25
CA ARG A 179 -10.46 -3.07 2.59
C ARG A 179 -9.09 -3.18 1.92
N LEU A 180 -8.27 -4.08 2.42
CA LEU A 180 -6.88 -4.22 2.01
C LEU A 180 -6.65 -5.38 1.05
N TYR A 181 -5.86 -5.13 0.01
CA TYR A 181 -5.40 -6.16 -0.91
C TYR A 181 -4.67 -7.26 -0.13
N PRO A 182 -4.92 -8.56 -0.40
CA PRO A 182 -4.36 -9.65 0.39
C PRO A 182 -2.83 -9.62 0.43
N VAL A 183 -2.25 -10.01 1.56
CA VAL A 183 -0.79 -10.00 1.75
C VAL A 183 -0.07 -10.86 0.71
N VAL A 184 -0.60 -12.07 0.43
CA VAL A 184 -0.02 -12.98 -0.56
C VAL A 184 0.00 -12.38 -1.97
N ASP A 185 -1.06 -11.67 -2.36
CA ASP A 185 -1.13 -10.98 -3.65
C ASP A 185 -0.19 -9.76 -3.68
N GLN A 186 -0.04 -9.03 -2.56
CA GLN A 186 0.95 -7.95 -2.47
C GLN A 186 2.39 -8.47 -2.57
N ILE A 187 2.70 -9.61 -1.94
CA ILE A 187 4.01 -10.25 -2.06
C ILE A 187 4.23 -10.70 -3.51
N ALA A 188 3.24 -11.35 -4.14
CA ALA A 188 3.32 -11.80 -5.52
C ALA A 188 3.62 -10.66 -6.50
N ASP A 189 2.90 -9.52 -6.35
CA ASP A 189 3.14 -8.32 -7.16
C ASP A 189 4.59 -7.82 -7.02
N LYS A 190 5.12 -7.80 -5.79
CA LYS A 190 6.50 -7.36 -5.51
C LYS A 190 7.55 -8.34 -6.00
N VAL A 191 7.33 -9.64 -5.85
CA VAL A 191 8.21 -10.69 -6.37
C VAL A 191 8.32 -10.58 -7.88
N CYS A 192 7.19 -10.57 -8.57
CA CYS A 192 7.16 -10.46 -10.03
C CYS A 192 7.74 -9.13 -10.52
N ALA A 193 7.45 -7.99 -9.85
CA ALA A 193 8.01 -6.69 -10.21
C ALA A 193 9.53 -6.62 -9.98
N THR A 194 10.05 -7.32 -8.97
CA THR A 194 11.50 -7.41 -8.71
C THR A 194 12.20 -8.20 -9.79
N MET A 195 11.61 -9.32 -10.21
CA MET A 195 12.21 -10.25 -11.17
C MET A 195 11.93 -9.90 -12.63
N ALA A 196 11.00 -8.98 -12.90
CA ALA A 196 10.68 -8.56 -14.26
C ALA A 196 11.86 -7.83 -14.93
N GLU A 197 12.02 -8.07 -16.22
CA GLU A 197 12.91 -7.31 -17.09
C GLU A 197 12.09 -6.30 -17.90
N TYR A 198 12.59 -5.05 -17.97
CA TYR A 198 11.93 -3.95 -18.66
C TYR A 198 12.85 -3.43 -19.76
N ASN A 199 12.47 -3.60 -21.02
CA ASN A 199 13.30 -3.18 -22.17
C ASN A 199 14.78 -3.63 -22.03
N GLU A 200 14.99 -4.91 -21.77
CA GLU A 200 16.32 -5.51 -21.54
C GLU A 200 17.08 -4.97 -20.32
N ARG A 201 16.41 -4.21 -19.46
CA ARG A 201 16.97 -3.71 -18.20
C ARG A 201 16.35 -4.44 -17.02
N ARG A 202 17.19 -4.81 -16.07
CA ARG A 202 16.73 -5.39 -14.80
C ARG A 202 15.97 -4.36 -13.97
N SER A 203 15.07 -4.84 -13.14
CA SER A 203 14.22 -4.02 -12.26
C SER A 203 15.03 -3.03 -11.41
N SER A 204 14.49 -1.82 -11.23
CA SER A 204 15.01 -0.79 -10.32
C SER A 204 14.15 -0.63 -9.04
N ARG A 205 13.35 -1.65 -8.72
CA ARG A 205 12.31 -1.58 -7.69
C ARG A 205 12.82 -2.02 -6.30
N GLU A 206 13.98 -1.51 -5.88
CA GLU A 206 14.57 -1.80 -4.56
C GLU A 206 13.62 -1.55 -3.38
N LYS A 207 12.62 -0.69 -3.56
CA LYS A 207 11.56 -0.46 -2.59
C LYS A 207 10.71 -1.71 -2.32
N ASP A 208 10.56 -2.59 -3.32
CA ASP A 208 9.76 -3.80 -3.17
C ASP A 208 10.47 -4.84 -2.29
N LEU A 209 11.82 -4.89 -2.33
CA LEU A 209 12.58 -5.72 -1.40
C LEU A 209 12.43 -5.25 0.06
N VAL A 210 12.35 -3.92 0.31
CA VAL A 210 12.05 -3.39 1.64
C VAL A 210 10.67 -3.86 2.12
N ASP A 211 9.68 -3.82 1.23
CA ASP A 211 8.32 -4.26 1.56
C ASP A 211 8.26 -5.80 1.76
N LEU A 212 9.05 -6.60 1.01
CA LEU A 212 9.15 -8.05 1.22
C LEU A 212 9.75 -8.38 2.59
N VAL A 213 10.80 -7.67 3.02
CA VAL A 213 11.36 -7.80 4.38
C VAL A 213 10.28 -7.48 5.41
N LEU A 214 9.54 -6.39 5.21
CA LEU A 214 8.49 -5.98 6.12
C LEU A 214 7.41 -7.06 6.25
N PHE A 215 6.91 -7.62 5.15
CA PHE A 215 5.92 -8.70 5.20
C PHE A 215 6.49 -9.96 5.87
N ALA A 216 7.72 -10.35 5.56
CA ALA A 216 8.35 -11.53 6.17
C ALA A 216 8.47 -11.42 7.70
N THR A 217 8.68 -10.20 8.22
CA THR A 217 8.92 -9.95 9.64
C THR A 217 7.68 -9.51 10.43
N THR A 218 6.52 -9.37 9.77
CA THR A 218 5.30 -8.86 10.44
C THR A 218 4.02 -9.63 10.12
N GLN A 219 4.06 -10.55 9.14
CA GLN A 219 2.85 -11.25 8.70
C GLN A 219 3.06 -12.77 8.69
N ASP A 220 2.06 -13.49 9.17
CA ASP A 220 1.97 -14.93 8.92
C ASP A 220 1.39 -15.15 7.53
N ILE A 221 1.95 -16.10 6.77
CA ILE A 221 1.65 -16.25 5.34
C ILE A 221 1.39 -17.73 5.03
N ASP A 222 0.24 -18.03 4.44
CA ASP A 222 -0.08 -19.36 3.93
C ASP A 222 0.75 -19.66 2.67
N GLY A 223 1.51 -20.75 2.69
CA GLY A 223 2.42 -21.11 1.61
C GLY A 223 1.71 -21.53 0.33
N THR A 224 0.59 -22.22 0.43
CA THR A 224 -0.22 -22.61 -0.74
C THR A 224 -0.81 -21.38 -1.41
N ALA A 225 -1.38 -20.47 -0.62
CA ALA A 225 -1.95 -19.23 -1.14
C ALA A 225 -0.86 -18.33 -1.77
N LEU A 226 0.33 -18.25 -1.15
CA LEU A 226 1.46 -17.49 -1.70
C LEU A 226 1.89 -18.04 -3.06
N ARG A 227 2.04 -19.37 -3.21
CA ARG A 227 2.38 -19.99 -4.49
C ARG A 227 1.34 -19.68 -5.56
N VAL A 228 0.05 -19.84 -5.24
CA VAL A 228 -1.05 -19.55 -6.18
C VAL A 228 -1.03 -18.07 -6.60
N ALA A 229 -0.76 -17.16 -5.67
CA ALA A 229 -0.68 -15.74 -5.97
C ALA A 229 0.50 -15.41 -6.89
N ILE A 230 1.70 -15.95 -6.61
CA ILE A 230 2.90 -15.73 -7.45
C ILE A 230 2.70 -16.31 -8.85
N ASP A 231 2.21 -17.54 -8.97
CA ASP A 231 1.94 -18.18 -10.26
C ASP A 231 0.91 -17.40 -11.08
N THR A 232 -0.11 -16.88 -10.40
CA THR A 232 -1.17 -16.10 -11.06
C THR A 232 -0.63 -14.77 -11.56
N GLU A 233 0.15 -14.08 -10.75
CA GLU A 233 0.74 -12.78 -11.11
C GLU A 233 1.81 -12.93 -12.20
N ALA A 234 2.66 -13.97 -12.14
CA ALA A 234 3.65 -14.26 -13.17
C ALA A 234 2.98 -14.52 -14.53
N ARG A 235 1.88 -15.30 -14.55
CA ARG A 235 1.09 -15.53 -15.78
C ARG A 235 0.48 -14.25 -16.32
N ARG A 236 -0.07 -13.38 -15.46
CA ARG A 236 -0.60 -12.07 -15.86
C ARG A 236 0.47 -11.21 -16.50
N ARG A 237 1.68 -11.25 -15.98
CA ARG A 237 2.86 -10.53 -16.52
C ARG A 237 3.51 -11.23 -17.71
N ARG A 238 2.98 -12.38 -18.16
CA ARG A 238 3.57 -13.21 -19.22
C ARG A 238 5.04 -13.58 -18.94
N MET A 239 5.38 -13.72 -17.67
CA MET A 239 6.69 -14.18 -17.24
C MET A 239 6.79 -15.70 -17.40
N GLN A 240 8.01 -16.20 -17.57
CA GLN A 240 8.27 -17.64 -17.43
C GLN A 240 8.00 -18.06 -15.98
N PRO A 241 7.70 -19.36 -15.73
CA PRO A 241 7.60 -19.87 -14.37
C PRO A 241 8.84 -19.50 -13.55
N LEU A 242 8.62 -19.09 -12.31
CA LEU A 242 9.69 -18.67 -11.42
C LEU A 242 10.15 -19.86 -10.57
N ASP A 243 11.43 -20.24 -10.69
CA ASP A 243 12.00 -21.33 -9.91
C ASP A 243 12.64 -20.86 -8.59
N ARG A 244 13.20 -19.65 -8.59
CA ARG A 244 13.86 -19.03 -7.44
C ARG A 244 13.71 -17.51 -7.47
N PHE A 245 13.64 -16.92 -6.29
CA PHE A 245 13.67 -15.48 -6.13
C PHE A 245 15.09 -14.93 -6.27
N ASN A 246 15.26 -13.92 -7.12
CA ASN A 246 16.53 -13.25 -7.32
C ASN A 246 16.34 -11.74 -7.41
N VAL A 247 17.34 -11.01 -6.94
CA VAL A 247 17.41 -9.56 -7.06
C VAL A 247 18.54 -9.17 -8.04
N PRO A 248 18.44 -8.02 -8.72
CA PRO A 248 19.53 -7.53 -9.58
C PRO A 248 20.80 -7.26 -8.79
N ASP A 249 21.96 -7.71 -9.30
CA ASP A 249 23.28 -7.50 -8.69
C ASP A 249 23.66 -6.01 -8.56
N SER A 250 23.00 -5.13 -9.33
CA SER A 250 23.22 -3.68 -9.30
C SER A 250 22.59 -2.96 -8.11
N TRP A 251 21.75 -3.67 -7.32
CA TRP A 251 21.11 -3.08 -6.15
C TRP A 251 22.09 -2.89 -4.99
N GLY A 252 21.87 -1.85 -4.18
CA GLY A 252 22.72 -1.61 -3.01
C GLY A 252 22.47 -0.28 -2.33
N THR A 253 23.05 0.80 -2.85
CA THR A 253 23.03 2.13 -2.21
C THR A 253 21.61 2.66 -2.01
N ARG A 254 20.71 2.47 -2.99
CA ARG A 254 19.33 2.91 -2.89
C ARG A 254 18.56 2.07 -1.89
N PHE A 255 18.76 0.74 -1.88
CA PHE A 255 18.17 -0.14 -0.89
C PHE A 255 18.56 0.28 0.53
N ALA A 256 19.86 0.47 0.81
CA ALA A 256 20.34 0.90 2.12
C ALA A 256 19.70 2.22 2.58
N LYS A 257 19.48 3.17 1.65
CA LYS A 257 18.78 4.43 1.95
C LYS A 257 17.30 4.20 2.27
N LEU A 258 16.63 3.34 1.54
CA LEU A 258 15.20 3.05 1.72
C LEU A 258 14.91 2.23 2.97
N SER A 259 15.76 1.27 3.31
CA SER A 259 15.62 0.39 4.48
C SER A 259 15.98 1.09 5.80
N LYS A 260 16.84 2.13 5.74
CA LYS A 260 17.35 2.82 6.93
C LYS A 260 16.27 3.33 7.89
N PRO A 261 15.18 4.00 7.45
CA PRO A 261 14.14 4.48 8.34
C PRO A 261 13.15 3.39 8.80
N VAL A 262 13.20 2.18 8.22
CA VAL A 262 12.25 1.10 8.50
C VAL A 262 12.78 0.21 9.63
N PRO A 263 12.16 0.20 10.83
CA PRO A 263 12.65 -0.55 11.99
C PRO A 263 12.77 -2.05 11.70
N HIS A 264 11.80 -2.64 11.01
CA HIS A 264 11.77 -4.07 10.63
C HIS A 264 12.92 -4.48 9.70
N CYS A 265 13.61 -3.51 9.08
CA CYS A 265 14.81 -3.76 8.30
C CYS A 265 16.10 -3.63 9.11
N ALA A 266 16.05 -3.50 10.46
CA ALA A 266 17.24 -3.25 11.28
C ALA A 266 18.33 -4.32 11.06
N ASP A 267 17.96 -5.59 10.99
CA ASP A 267 18.85 -6.72 10.77
C ASP A 267 19.09 -7.04 9.29
N TYR A 268 18.43 -6.31 8.36
CA TYR A 268 18.42 -6.55 6.91
C TYR A 268 18.83 -5.28 6.14
N ARG A 269 19.90 -4.61 6.57
CA ARG A 269 20.35 -3.32 5.99
C ARG A 269 21.07 -3.43 4.65
N THR A 270 21.50 -4.62 4.28
CA THR A 270 22.13 -4.89 2.98
C THR A 270 21.18 -5.66 2.07
N VAL A 271 21.39 -5.53 0.77
CA VAL A 271 20.61 -6.29 -0.23
C VAL A 271 20.74 -7.78 -0.01
N ASP A 272 21.93 -8.27 0.30
CA ASP A 272 22.20 -9.70 0.51
C ASP A 272 21.39 -10.27 1.67
N LEU A 273 21.43 -9.61 2.83
CA LEU A 273 20.66 -10.04 4.00
C LEU A 273 19.14 -9.99 3.74
N ALA A 274 18.67 -8.94 3.09
CA ALA A 274 17.26 -8.80 2.74
C ALA A 274 16.81 -9.83 1.69
N ALA A 275 17.65 -10.10 0.68
CA ALA A 275 17.39 -11.09 -0.34
C ALA A 275 17.39 -12.52 0.23
N ASP A 276 18.29 -12.81 1.16
CA ASP A 276 18.35 -14.13 1.82
C ASP A 276 17.08 -14.36 2.67
N LEU A 277 16.58 -13.36 3.39
CA LEU A 277 15.30 -13.48 4.08
C LEU A 277 14.14 -13.68 3.08
N ALA A 278 14.10 -12.88 2.01
CA ALA A 278 13.07 -13.01 0.98
C ALA A 278 13.11 -14.39 0.29
N LYS A 279 14.28 -14.94 0.01
CA LYS A 279 14.44 -16.31 -0.53
C LYS A 279 13.91 -17.37 0.43
N ARG A 280 14.19 -17.25 1.73
CA ARG A 280 13.66 -18.18 2.73
C ARG A 280 12.13 -18.20 2.77
N LEU A 281 11.49 -17.07 2.52
CA LEU A 281 10.05 -16.97 2.41
C LEU A 281 9.53 -17.49 1.06
N ILE A 282 10.16 -17.10 -0.04
CA ILE A 282 9.60 -17.24 -1.39
C ILE A 282 9.99 -18.57 -2.05
N ASP A 283 11.26 -19.00 -1.98
CA ASP A 283 11.73 -20.19 -2.70
C ASP A 283 10.97 -21.48 -2.31
N PRO A 284 10.66 -21.73 -1.01
CA PRO A 284 9.85 -22.89 -0.65
C PRO A 284 8.40 -22.82 -1.16
N ALA A 285 7.85 -21.62 -1.33
CA ALA A 285 6.53 -21.46 -1.96
C ALA A 285 6.61 -21.77 -3.46
N LEU A 286 7.65 -21.31 -4.15
CA LEU A 286 7.86 -21.60 -5.58
C LEU A 286 8.06 -23.10 -5.86
N SER A 287 8.84 -23.80 -5.03
CA SER A 287 9.08 -25.26 -5.17
C SER A 287 7.90 -26.13 -4.74
N GLY A 288 6.92 -25.56 -4.00
CA GLY A 288 5.82 -26.32 -3.36
C GLY A 288 6.18 -26.92 -1.99
N ASP A 289 7.40 -26.73 -1.49
CA ASP A 289 7.83 -27.23 -0.17
C ASP A 289 7.12 -26.53 0.99
N ALA A 290 6.54 -25.35 0.73
CA ALA A 290 5.71 -24.57 1.66
C ALA A 290 4.22 -24.91 1.58
N ASP A 291 3.77 -25.83 0.73
CA ASP A 291 2.37 -26.20 0.62
C ASP A 291 1.84 -26.73 1.97
N ARG A 292 0.69 -26.22 2.40
CA ARG A 292 0.03 -26.53 3.68
C ARG A 292 0.83 -26.12 4.92
N LYS A 293 1.85 -25.26 4.76
CA LYS A 293 2.61 -24.67 5.84
C LYS A 293 2.27 -23.19 5.97
N THR A 294 2.53 -22.65 7.15
CA THR A 294 2.42 -21.22 7.43
C THR A 294 3.81 -20.66 7.72
N TRP A 295 4.17 -19.55 7.05
CA TRP A 295 5.32 -18.77 7.46
C TRP A 295 4.99 -18.06 8.78
N SER A 296 5.82 -18.27 9.77
CA SER A 296 5.73 -17.52 11.02
C SER A 296 6.68 -16.33 11.00
N HIS A 297 6.12 -15.13 11.17
CA HIS A 297 6.91 -13.91 11.26
C HIS A 297 7.75 -13.83 12.55
N GLU A 298 7.39 -14.58 13.61
CA GLU A 298 8.15 -14.63 14.87
C GLU A 298 9.41 -15.48 14.75
N THR A 299 9.31 -16.64 14.08
CA THR A 299 10.45 -17.56 13.93
C THR A 299 11.18 -17.40 12.61
N LEU A 300 10.61 -16.65 11.67
CA LEU A 300 11.08 -16.47 10.30
C LEU A 300 11.33 -17.82 9.59
N ALA A 301 10.38 -18.74 9.74
CA ALA A 301 10.44 -20.09 9.20
C ALA A 301 9.05 -20.61 8.82
N TRP A 302 9.02 -21.59 7.94
CA TRP A 302 7.84 -22.35 7.56
C TRP A 302 7.56 -23.46 8.58
N THR A 303 6.35 -23.49 9.14
CA THR A 303 5.88 -24.47 10.13
C THR A 303 4.67 -25.24 9.65
#